data_86b3f91023e95209690e86eecd2a9488
#
_entry.id   86b3f91023e95209690e86eecd2a9488
#
_cell.length_a   1.000
_cell.length_b   1.000
_cell.length_c   1.000
_cell.angle_alpha   90.00
_cell.angle_beta   90.00
_cell.angle_gamma   90.00
#
_symmetry.space_group_name_H-M   'P 1'
#
loop_
_entity.id
_entity.type
_entity.pdbx_description
1 polymer ?
#
loop_
_entity_poly.entity_id
_entity_poly.type
_entity_poly.pdbx_seq_one_letter_code
_entity_poly.pdbx_strand_id
1 'polypeptide(L)'
;MFEEENFMNHKSQIGVDTFKKESWDKVTGRAKYNGDTKVSGTLEARILTSTHAHAIIKSIDISEAEKAKGVQAIITGDCFPGFTGSVIQDRPPIAKGKVRYFGEPVAVVVANTEGEALYATSLIDVKYEPLPVINTVQDAVKKDAILIHEKLGSYYCPNNEANPRFNTNIAGCTKIRKGDINTGFGESYIILEGSY
;
A
#
# COMPACT_ATOMS: atom_id res chain seq x y z
N MET A 1 -26.03 -47.78 -28.75
CA MET A 1 -26.78 -47.57 -27.52
C MET A 1 -25.70 -47.24 -26.51
N PHE A 2 -25.29 -45.96 -26.44
CA PHE A 2 -24.31 -45.47 -25.44
C PHE A 2 -25.12 -44.90 -24.29
N GLU A 3 -24.88 -45.46 -23.11
CA GLU A 3 -25.58 -45.13 -21.87
C GLU A 3 -25.32 -43.62 -21.50
N GLU A 4 -26.35 -42.81 -21.67
CA GLU A 4 -26.47 -41.46 -21.12
C GLU A 4 -26.91 -41.48 -19.66
N GLU A 5 -26.23 -42.20 -18.80
CA GLU A 5 -26.53 -42.21 -17.36
C GLU A 5 -25.25 -42.04 -16.55
N ASN A 6 -24.73 -40.80 -16.41
CA ASN A 6 -23.88 -40.46 -15.25
C ASN A 6 -23.53 -38.96 -15.11
N PHE A 7 -24.35 -38.06 -15.64
CA PHE A 7 -24.06 -36.62 -15.53
C PHE A 7 -24.83 -35.87 -14.43
N MET A 8 -25.65 -36.54 -13.63
CA MET A 8 -26.51 -35.87 -12.63
C MET A 8 -26.42 -36.43 -11.20
N ASN A 9 -25.21 -36.58 -10.70
CA ASN A 9 -25.04 -36.83 -9.26
C ASN A 9 -23.89 -35.98 -8.69
N HIS A 10 -23.78 -34.70 -9.08
CA HIS A 10 -23.00 -33.75 -8.30
C HIS A 10 -23.77 -33.48 -7.02
N LYS A 11 -23.47 -34.23 -5.97
CA LYS A 11 -23.88 -33.87 -4.61
C LYS A 11 -23.41 -32.42 -4.37
N SER A 12 -24.35 -31.54 -4.07
CA SER A 12 -24.03 -30.17 -3.69
C SER A 12 -22.97 -30.17 -2.59
N GLN A 13 -21.89 -29.44 -2.79
CA GLN A 13 -20.85 -29.25 -1.79
C GLN A 13 -21.19 -28.10 -0.84
N ILE A 14 -22.32 -27.43 -1.07
CA ILE A 14 -22.79 -26.33 -0.21
C ILE A 14 -23.37 -26.94 1.06
N GLY A 15 -22.86 -26.49 2.23
CA GLY A 15 -23.31 -26.98 3.53
C GLY A 15 -22.65 -28.29 3.99
N VAL A 16 -21.63 -28.77 3.28
CA VAL A 16 -20.85 -29.95 3.67
C VAL A 16 -19.48 -29.49 4.17
N ASP A 17 -19.10 -29.94 5.38
CA ASP A 17 -17.75 -29.71 5.90
C ASP A 17 -16.74 -30.49 5.06
N THR A 18 -15.91 -29.75 4.34
CA THR A 18 -14.81 -30.31 3.55
C THR A 18 -13.48 -29.77 4.02
N PHE A 19 -12.49 -30.64 4.14
CA PHE A 19 -11.13 -30.21 4.44
C PHE A 19 -10.57 -29.39 3.27
N LYS A 20 -10.03 -28.24 3.57
CA LYS A 20 -9.29 -27.43 2.60
C LYS A 20 -8.07 -28.23 2.14
N LYS A 21 -7.91 -28.45 0.83
CA LYS A 21 -6.85 -29.32 0.26
C LYS A 21 -5.44 -28.96 0.75
N GLU A 22 -5.17 -27.69 0.92
CA GLU A 22 -3.86 -27.17 1.32
C GLU A 22 -3.63 -27.18 2.85
N SER A 23 -4.65 -27.51 3.65
CA SER A 23 -4.56 -27.36 5.10
C SER A 23 -3.48 -28.26 5.71
N TRP A 24 -3.37 -29.48 5.21
CA TRP A 24 -2.39 -30.44 5.70
C TRP A 24 -0.95 -29.95 5.51
N ASP A 25 -0.63 -29.47 4.32
CA ASP A 25 0.71 -28.99 4.02
C ASP A 25 1.06 -27.71 4.81
N LYS A 26 0.06 -26.87 5.08
CA LYS A 26 0.23 -25.67 5.90
C LYS A 26 0.50 -25.99 7.37
N VAL A 27 -0.33 -26.84 7.98
CA VAL A 27 -0.18 -27.17 9.42
C VAL A 27 1.04 -28.06 9.70
N THR A 28 1.52 -28.81 8.71
CA THR A 28 2.73 -29.66 8.83
C THR A 28 4.00 -28.94 8.40
N GLY A 29 3.94 -27.68 7.95
CA GLY A 29 5.10 -26.92 7.47
C GLY A 29 5.66 -27.41 6.12
N ARG A 30 4.91 -28.20 5.37
CA ARG A 30 5.32 -28.69 4.02
C ARG A 30 5.02 -27.68 2.93
N ALA A 31 4.06 -26.79 3.16
CA ALA A 31 3.72 -25.74 2.19
C ALA A 31 4.94 -24.88 1.92
N LYS A 32 5.26 -24.70 0.63
CA LYS A 32 6.34 -23.82 0.17
C LYS A 32 5.77 -22.49 -0.27
N TYR A 33 6.34 -21.40 0.22
CA TYR A 33 6.00 -20.03 -0.17
C TYR A 33 7.17 -19.41 -0.93
N ASN A 34 6.95 -18.28 -1.58
CA ASN A 34 8.00 -17.59 -2.34
C ASN A 34 9.25 -17.28 -1.50
N GLY A 35 9.05 -16.90 -0.21
CA GLY A 35 10.16 -16.66 0.72
C GLY A 35 11.00 -17.90 1.08
N ASP A 36 10.48 -19.11 0.86
CA ASP A 36 11.20 -20.35 1.12
C ASP A 36 12.06 -20.79 -0.08
N THR A 37 11.90 -20.12 -1.22
CA THR A 37 12.65 -20.41 -2.44
C THR A 37 13.98 -19.69 -2.40
N LYS A 38 15.06 -20.44 -2.26
CA LYS A 38 16.43 -19.90 -2.28
C LYS A 38 17.06 -20.16 -3.64
N VAL A 39 17.47 -19.09 -4.31
CA VAL A 39 18.22 -19.13 -5.57
C VAL A 39 19.67 -18.77 -5.28
N SER A 40 20.61 -19.53 -5.82
CA SER A 40 22.04 -19.25 -5.61
C SER A 40 22.42 -17.90 -6.22
N GLY A 41 23.16 -17.10 -5.46
CA GLY A 41 23.63 -15.78 -5.90
C GLY A 41 22.60 -14.64 -5.75
N THR A 42 21.46 -14.89 -5.11
CA THR A 42 20.53 -13.80 -4.73
C THR A 42 21.15 -12.92 -3.66
N LEU A 43 20.85 -11.63 -3.76
CA LEU A 43 21.16 -10.64 -2.74
C LEU A 43 19.95 -10.44 -1.82
N GLU A 44 20.20 -10.00 -0.62
CA GLU A 44 19.17 -9.68 0.37
C GLU A 44 18.93 -8.17 0.42
N ALA A 45 17.67 -7.77 0.47
CA ALA A 45 17.29 -6.37 0.53
C ALA A 45 16.55 -6.04 1.83
N ARG A 46 16.91 -4.92 2.46
CA ARG A 46 16.21 -4.38 3.62
C ARG A 46 15.77 -2.96 3.38
N ILE A 47 14.55 -2.66 3.81
CA ILE A 47 13.93 -1.35 3.62
C ILE A 47 14.09 -0.55 4.91
N LEU A 48 14.66 0.65 4.80
CA LEU A 48 14.57 1.68 5.81
C LEU A 48 13.24 2.41 5.66
N THR A 49 12.44 2.43 6.71
CA THR A 49 11.14 3.08 6.71
C THR A 49 11.13 4.34 7.57
N SER A 50 10.21 5.26 7.26
CA SER A 50 10.03 6.48 8.02
C SER A 50 9.56 6.22 9.45
N THR A 51 10.15 6.93 10.40
CA THR A 51 9.71 7.01 11.80
C THR A 51 8.71 8.14 12.05
N HIS A 52 8.36 8.90 11.00
CA HIS A 52 7.43 10.02 11.05
C HIS A 52 6.20 9.75 10.18
N ALA A 53 5.03 10.13 10.68
CA ALA A 53 3.78 10.01 9.93
C ALA A 53 3.64 11.09 8.84
N HIS A 54 4.26 12.26 9.03
CA HIS A 54 4.29 13.33 8.03
C HIS A 54 5.49 14.24 8.31
N ALA A 55 6.43 14.28 7.38
CA ALA A 55 7.66 15.09 7.53
C ALA A 55 8.32 15.36 6.19
N ILE A 56 9.04 16.48 6.11
CA ILE A 56 9.98 16.74 5.02
C ILE A 56 11.27 15.95 5.30
N ILE A 57 11.80 15.28 4.28
CA ILE A 57 13.13 14.69 4.31
C ILE A 57 14.13 15.79 3.96
N LYS A 58 14.94 16.24 4.95
CA LYS A 58 15.96 17.27 4.73
C LYS A 58 17.22 16.69 4.09
N SER A 59 17.63 15.52 4.55
CA SER A 59 18.79 14.78 4.01
C SER A 59 18.69 13.29 4.36
N ILE A 60 19.32 12.49 3.52
CA ILE A 60 19.58 11.06 3.77
C ILE A 60 21.08 10.89 3.60
N ASP A 61 21.78 10.59 4.68
CA ASP A 61 23.22 10.30 4.66
C ASP A 61 23.43 8.78 4.66
N ILE A 62 23.96 8.26 3.56
CA ILE A 62 24.23 6.85 3.33
C ILE A 62 25.73 6.51 3.42
N SER A 63 26.58 7.49 3.69
CA SER A 63 28.04 7.40 3.58
C SER A 63 28.66 6.26 4.39
N GLU A 64 28.19 6.02 5.60
CA GLU A 64 28.68 4.93 6.44
C GLU A 64 28.07 3.59 6.05
N ALA A 65 26.83 3.61 5.61
CA ALA A 65 26.14 2.41 5.12
C ALA A 65 26.78 1.84 3.85
N GLU A 66 27.22 2.71 2.93
CA GLU A 66 27.91 2.30 1.70
C GLU A 66 29.24 1.59 1.96
N LYS A 67 29.93 1.94 3.05
CA LYS A 67 31.21 1.33 3.44
C LYS A 67 31.04 0.02 4.20
N ALA A 68 29.81 -0.30 4.62
CA ALA A 68 29.55 -1.48 5.43
C ALA A 68 29.81 -2.76 4.62
N LYS A 69 30.38 -3.75 5.31
CA LYS A 69 30.71 -5.03 4.70
C LYS A 69 29.50 -5.68 4.03
N GLY A 70 29.69 -6.17 2.81
CA GLY A 70 28.68 -6.94 2.09
C GLY A 70 27.62 -6.10 1.36
N VAL A 71 27.60 -4.79 1.56
CA VAL A 71 26.67 -3.89 0.84
C VAL A 71 27.04 -3.85 -0.64
N GLN A 72 26.02 -4.03 -1.49
CA GLN A 72 26.16 -4.02 -2.95
C GLN A 72 25.52 -2.77 -3.56
N ALA A 73 24.45 -2.27 -2.97
CA ALA A 73 23.78 -1.06 -3.42
C ALA A 73 22.92 -0.45 -2.31
N ILE A 74 22.76 0.88 -2.34
CA ILE A 74 21.77 1.60 -1.56
C ILE A 74 20.92 2.42 -2.53
N ILE A 75 19.60 2.27 -2.42
CA ILE A 75 18.63 2.85 -3.33
C ILE A 75 17.77 3.83 -2.54
N THR A 76 17.68 5.07 -2.99
CA THR A 76 16.84 6.10 -2.41
C THR A 76 15.77 6.57 -3.40
N GLY A 77 14.88 7.46 -2.98
CA GLY A 77 13.85 8.02 -3.84
C GLY A 77 14.37 8.73 -5.08
N ASP A 78 15.64 9.13 -5.11
CA ASP A 78 16.25 9.77 -6.27
C ASP A 78 16.51 8.82 -7.43
N CYS A 79 16.60 7.51 -7.15
CA CYS A 79 16.76 6.48 -8.16
C CYS A 79 15.47 6.22 -8.97
N PHE A 80 14.32 6.71 -8.51
CA PHE A 80 13.03 6.50 -9.15
C PHE A 80 12.39 7.81 -9.59
N PRO A 81 12.38 8.14 -10.88
CA PRO A 81 11.83 9.41 -11.39
C PRO A 81 10.30 9.43 -11.44
N GLY A 82 9.62 8.29 -11.34
CA GLY A 82 8.19 8.14 -11.54
C GLY A 82 7.39 7.89 -10.27
N PHE A 83 6.08 7.90 -10.45
CA PHE A 83 5.09 7.56 -9.45
C PHE A 83 4.35 6.28 -9.83
N THR A 84 3.84 5.57 -8.83
CA THR A 84 3.03 4.36 -8.99
C THR A 84 1.63 4.57 -8.42
N GLY A 85 0.70 3.76 -8.88
CA GLY A 85 -0.70 3.76 -8.45
C GLY A 85 -1.60 3.26 -9.58
N SER A 86 -2.60 2.45 -9.25
CA SER A 86 -3.53 1.88 -10.24
C SER A 86 -4.63 2.87 -10.63
N VAL A 87 -5.05 3.73 -9.71
CA VAL A 87 -6.13 4.72 -9.89
C VAL A 87 -5.56 6.12 -10.04
N ILE A 88 -4.66 6.52 -9.13
CA ILE A 88 -3.90 7.77 -9.19
C ILE A 88 -2.43 7.41 -9.03
N GLN A 89 -1.57 7.89 -9.92
CA GLN A 89 -0.12 7.70 -9.78
C GLN A 89 0.46 8.82 -8.91
N ASP A 90 0.27 8.71 -7.61
CA ASP A 90 0.65 9.71 -6.61
C ASP A 90 1.73 9.23 -5.63
N ARG A 91 2.09 7.95 -5.68
CA ARG A 91 3.01 7.32 -4.72
C ARG A 91 4.34 6.99 -5.38
N PRO A 92 5.46 7.61 -4.95
CA PRO A 92 6.79 7.14 -5.34
C PRO A 92 7.06 5.76 -4.69
N PRO A 93 7.77 4.83 -5.35
CA PRO A 93 8.16 3.56 -4.75
C PRO A 93 8.97 3.71 -3.46
N ILE A 94 9.82 4.74 -3.40
CA ILE A 94 10.60 5.17 -2.24
C ILE A 94 10.38 6.66 -2.07
N ALA A 95 10.12 7.11 -0.84
CA ALA A 95 9.81 8.50 -0.53
C ALA A 95 10.91 9.45 -1.03
N LYS A 96 10.48 10.55 -1.66
CA LYS A 96 11.33 11.62 -2.16
C LYS A 96 10.88 12.96 -1.61
N GLY A 97 11.76 13.63 -0.88
CA GLY A 97 11.54 14.96 -0.34
C GLY A 97 10.54 15.03 0.82
N LYS A 98 9.56 14.14 0.90
CA LYS A 98 8.54 14.13 1.96
C LYS A 98 8.03 12.73 2.22
N VAL A 99 7.83 12.39 3.50
CA VAL A 99 7.09 11.18 3.93
C VAL A 99 5.67 11.58 4.33
N ARG A 100 4.70 10.71 4.00
CA ARG A 100 3.27 10.97 4.12
C ARG A 100 2.56 10.03 5.08
N TYR A 101 3.23 8.97 5.52
CA TYR A 101 2.71 8.04 6.52
C TYR A 101 3.86 7.36 7.26
N PHE A 102 3.58 6.91 8.48
CA PHE A 102 4.53 6.14 9.26
C PHE A 102 4.85 4.82 8.57
N GLY A 103 6.14 4.50 8.47
CA GLY A 103 6.56 3.28 7.76
C GLY A 103 6.71 3.43 6.24
N GLU A 104 6.60 4.63 5.67
CA GLU A 104 6.86 4.86 4.25
C GLU A 104 8.32 4.51 3.93
N PRO A 105 8.60 3.72 2.85
CA PRO A 105 9.96 3.41 2.42
C PRO A 105 10.77 4.67 2.13
N VAL A 106 11.98 4.78 2.72
CA VAL A 106 12.88 5.94 2.55
C VAL A 106 14.17 5.55 1.82
N ALA A 107 14.67 4.35 2.11
CA ALA A 107 15.82 3.78 1.41
C ALA A 107 15.71 2.25 1.39
N VAL A 108 16.43 1.62 0.46
CA VAL A 108 16.58 0.16 0.39
C VAL A 108 18.08 -0.15 0.36
N VAL A 109 18.54 -0.98 1.27
CA VAL A 109 19.91 -1.51 1.30
C VAL A 109 19.90 -2.92 0.71
N VAL A 110 20.79 -3.17 -0.23
CA VAL A 110 21.00 -4.47 -0.85
C VAL A 110 22.38 -4.98 -0.44
N ALA A 111 22.45 -6.18 0.13
CA ALA A 111 23.70 -6.78 0.58
C ALA A 111 23.76 -8.30 0.31
N ASN A 112 24.91 -8.92 0.58
CA ASN A 112 25.10 -10.36 0.35
C ASN A 112 24.27 -11.22 1.32
N THR A 113 24.00 -10.71 2.52
CA THR A 113 23.23 -11.41 3.54
C THR A 113 22.22 -10.47 4.19
N GLU A 114 21.16 -11.06 4.76
CA GLU A 114 20.14 -10.31 5.51
C GLU A 114 20.72 -9.53 6.69
N GLY A 115 21.66 -10.12 7.44
CA GLY A 115 22.30 -9.48 8.58
C GLY A 115 23.16 -8.28 8.17
N GLU A 116 23.89 -8.37 7.05
CA GLU A 116 24.65 -7.25 6.50
C GLU A 116 23.73 -6.12 6.03
N ALA A 117 22.63 -6.45 5.35
CA ALA A 117 21.64 -5.46 4.91
C ALA A 117 20.99 -4.75 6.10
N LEU A 118 20.61 -5.50 7.15
CA LEU A 118 20.00 -4.95 8.36
C LEU A 118 20.98 -4.04 9.11
N TYR A 119 22.24 -4.46 9.27
CA TYR A 119 23.27 -3.63 9.90
C TYR A 119 23.49 -2.33 9.13
N ALA A 120 23.68 -2.41 7.82
CA ALA A 120 23.89 -1.22 7.00
C ALA A 120 22.67 -0.27 7.01
N THR A 121 21.44 -0.81 7.07
CA THR A 121 20.23 0.01 7.23
C THR A 121 20.28 0.85 8.50
N SER A 122 20.86 0.35 9.61
CA SER A 122 21.00 1.09 10.87
C SER A 122 22.03 2.20 10.84
N LEU A 123 22.90 2.22 9.82
CA LEU A 123 23.92 3.27 9.65
C LEU A 123 23.43 4.45 8.80
N ILE A 124 22.24 4.36 8.20
CA ILE A 124 21.68 5.46 7.41
C ILE A 124 21.10 6.52 8.36
N ASP A 125 21.57 7.76 8.25
CA ASP A 125 21.03 8.88 9.01
C ASP A 125 20.07 9.70 8.14
N VAL A 126 18.82 9.83 8.62
CA VAL A 126 17.77 10.61 7.94
C VAL A 126 17.35 11.78 8.80
N LYS A 127 17.50 12.98 8.29
CA LYS A 127 17.06 14.21 8.95
C LYS A 127 15.66 14.58 8.49
N TYR A 128 14.74 14.62 9.43
CA TYR A 128 13.33 14.97 9.19
C TYR A 128 13.00 16.35 9.77
N GLU A 129 12.12 17.06 9.09
CA GLU A 129 11.38 18.21 9.61
C GLU A 129 9.90 17.79 9.74
N PRO A 130 9.41 17.55 10.96
CA PRO A 130 8.03 17.11 11.17
C PRO A 130 7.00 18.13 10.65
N LEU A 131 5.94 17.63 10.07
CA LEU A 131 4.77 18.39 9.62
C LEU A 131 3.54 17.98 10.43
N PRO A 132 2.49 18.82 10.50
CA PRO A 132 1.24 18.43 11.11
C PRO A 132 0.66 17.17 10.49
N VAL A 133 0.10 16.30 11.34
CA VAL A 133 -0.45 15.00 10.94
C VAL A 133 -1.97 15.10 10.84
N ILE A 134 -2.55 14.51 9.81
CA ILE A 134 -3.99 14.35 9.63
C ILE A 134 -4.34 12.90 9.92
N ASN A 135 -5.13 12.67 10.96
CA ASN A 135 -5.51 11.34 11.41
C ASN A 135 -6.97 10.97 11.09
N THR A 136 -7.81 11.96 10.74
CA THR A 136 -9.24 11.73 10.49
C THR A 136 -9.66 12.27 9.13
N VAL A 137 -10.69 11.66 8.55
CA VAL A 137 -11.31 12.15 7.31
C VAL A 137 -11.90 13.55 7.52
N GLN A 138 -12.49 13.80 8.69
CA GLN A 138 -13.06 15.09 9.05
C GLN A 138 -12.02 16.21 9.03
N ASP A 139 -10.78 15.92 9.52
CA ASP A 139 -9.70 16.90 9.46
C ASP A 139 -9.15 17.07 8.04
N ALA A 140 -9.10 15.99 7.27
CA ALA A 140 -8.60 16.01 5.91
C ALA A 140 -9.45 16.86 4.95
N VAL A 141 -10.77 16.97 5.18
CA VAL A 141 -11.69 17.72 4.30
C VAL A 141 -11.92 19.17 4.73
N LYS A 142 -11.33 19.62 5.84
CA LYS A 142 -11.41 21.04 6.25
C LYS A 142 -10.81 21.94 5.17
N LYS A 143 -11.36 23.15 5.05
CA LYS A 143 -10.95 24.10 4.03
C LYS A 143 -9.47 24.51 4.14
N ASP A 144 -8.93 24.54 5.35
CA ASP A 144 -7.57 24.92 5.72
C ASP A 144 -6.69 23.71 6.07
N ALA A 145 -7.15 22.51 5.73
CA ALA A 145 -6.38 21.28 5.98
C ALA A 145 -5.04 21.33 5.23
N ILE A 146 -3.97 20.88 5.91
CA ILE A 146 -2.68 20.69 5.25
C ILE A 146 -2.82 19.65 4.13
N LEU A 147 -2.18 19.90 3.00
CA LEU A 147 -2.23 18.97 1.86
C LEU A 147 -1.23 17.85 2.04
N ILE A 148 -1.71 16.61 2.03
CA ILE A 148 -0.85 15.42 2.03
C ILE A 148 -0.15 15.29 0.67
N HIS A 149 -0.89 15.54 -0.41
CA HIS A 149 -0.39 15.59 -1.79
C HIS A 149 -0.69 16.95 -2.42
N GLU A 150 0.29 17.83 -2.43
CA GLU A 150 0.13 19.22 -2.95
C GLU A 150 -0.25 19.24 -4.43
N LYS A 151 0.13 18.19 -5.15
CA LYS A 151 -0.11 18.06 -6.60
C LYS A 151 -1.27 17.11 -6.94
N LEU A 152 -2.18 16.82 -5.99
CA LEU A 152 -3.19 15.77 -6.14
C LEU A 152 -3.97 15.88 -7.47
N GLY A 153 -4.39 17.07 -7.88
CA GLY A 153 -5.15 17.27 -9.12
C GLY A 153 -4.32 17.19 -10.41
N SER A 154 -2.99 17.07 -10.34
CA SER A 154 -2.10 17.01 -11.50
C SER A 154 -1.45 15.63 -11.71
N TYR A 155 -1.70 14.68 -10.83
CA TYR A 155 -1.21 13.32 -11.01
C TYR A 155 -1.93 12.61 -12.15
N TYR A 156 -1.21 11.69 -12.80
CA TYR A 156 -1.79 10.87 -13.86
C TYR A 156 -2.79 9.84 -13.30
N CYS A 157 -3.96 9.76 -13.91
CA CYS A 157 -5.02 8.82 -13.58
C CYS A 157 -5.24 7.87 -14.76
N PRO A 158 -4.67 6.66 -14.76
CA PRO A 158 -4.64 5.76 -15.92
C PRO A 158 -6.02 5.46 -16.51
N ASN A 159 -7.02 5.29 -15.67
CA ASN A 159 -8.34 4.83 -16.08
C ASN A 159 -9.42 5.93 -16.05
N ASN A 160 -9.06 7.19 -15.76
CA ASN A 160 -10.02 8.30 -15.53
C ASN A 160 -11.10 7.99 -14.47
N GLU A 161 -10.86 7.00 -13.62
CA GLU A 161 -11.81 6.58 -12.57
C GLU A 161 -11.81 7.51 -11.36
N ALA A 162 -10.69 8.17 -11.12
CA ALA A 162 -10.56 9.16 -10.09
C ALA A 162 -10.79 10.56 -10.66
N ASN A 163 -11.45 11.41 -9.85
CA ASN A 163 -11.64 12.82 -10.17
C ASN A 163 -11.08 13.66 -9.00
N PRO A 164 -9.74 13.72 -8.87
CA PRO A 164 -9.09 14.39 -7.76
C PRO A 164 -9.35 15.90 -7.82
N ARG A 165 -9.60 16.50 -6.65
CA ARG A 165 -9.87 17.94 -6.54
C ARG A 165 -8.59 18.67 -6.22
N PHE A 166 -8.27 19.68 -7.03
CA PHE A 166 -7.14 20.57 -6.80
C PHE A 166 -7.22 21.25 -5.43
N ASN A 167 -6.07 21.40 -4.78
CA ASN A 167 -5.93 22.09 -3.48
C ASN A 167 -6.82 21.50 -2.37
N THR A 168 -7.07 20.21 -2.41
CA THR A 168 -7.78 19.48 -1.37
C THR A 168 -7.14 18.10 -1.14
N ASN A 169 -7.53 17.40 -0.07
CA ASN A 169 -7.17 16.00 0.14
C ASN A 169 -8.23 15.03 -0.44
N ILE A 170 -9.09 15.49 -1.35
CA ILE A 170 -10.16 14.67 -1.95
C ILE A 170 -9.64 14.04 -3.23
N ALA A 171 -9.31 12.75 -3.16
CA ALA A 171 -8.78 11.97 -4.28
C ALA A 171 -9.84 11.60 -5.32
N GLY A 172 -11.09 11.47 -4.93
CA GLY A 172 -12.19 11.18 -5.83
C GLY A 172 -13.54 11.42 -5.19
N CYS A 173 -14.56 11.61 -6.01
CA CYS A 173 -15.94 11.76 -5.57
C CYS A 173 -16.88 11.18 -6.61
N THR A 174 -17.53 10.07 -6.27
CA THR A 174 -18.55 9.44 -7.11
C THR A 174 -19.94 9.78 -6.57
N LYS A 175 -20.81 10.22 -7.45
CA LYS A 175 -22.22 10.51 -7.12
C LYS A 175 -23.14 9.61 -7.93
N ILE A 176 -23.86 8.74 -7.24
CA ILE A 176 -24.87 7.88 -7.84
C ILE A 176 -26.24 8.40 -7.38
N ARG A 177 -27.14 8.65 -8.33
CA ARG A 177 -28.50 9.12 -8.06
C ARG A 177 -29.48 8.27 -8.84
N LYS A 178 -30.51 7.76 -8.16
CA LYS A 178 -31.60 7.00 -8.76
C LYS A 178 -32.90 7.34 -8.01
N GLY A 179 -33.95 7.71 -8.77
CA GLY A 179 -35.24 8.09 -8.20
C GLY A 179 -35.25 9.45 -7.50
N ASP A 180 -36.30 9.69 -6.72
CA ASP A 180 -36.48 10.88 -5.89
C ASP A 180 -36.30 10.52 -4.41
N ILE A 181 -35.24 11.08 -3.79
CA ILE A 181 -34.88 10.84 -2.39
C ILE A 181 -35.97 11.36 -1.44
N ASN A 182 -36.58 12.52 -1.74
CA ASN A 182 -37.58 13.12 -0.86
C ASN A 182 -38.85 12.26 -0.82
N THR A 183 -39.31 11.79 -1.98
CA THR A 183 -40.40 10.85 -2.07
C THR A 183 -40.10 9.56 -1.32
N GLY A 184 -38.89 8.99 -1.54
CA GLY A 184 -38.44 7.77 -0.85
C GLY A 184 -38.43 7.89 0.65
N PHE A 185 -37.95 9.01 1.24
CA PHE A 185 -37.98 9.25 2.67
C PHE A 185 -39.45 9.49 3.17
N GLY A 186 -40.28 10.20 2.38
CA GLY A 186 -41.67 10.44 2.75
C GLY A 186 -42.54 9.18 2.82
N GLU A 187 -42.22 8.17 2.00
CA GLU A 187 -42.90 6.87 1.95
C GLU A 187 -42.29 5.82 2.90
N SER A 188 -41.14 6.12 3.51
CA SER A 188 -40.43 5.18 4.39
C SER A 188 -41.14 5.01 5.72
N TYR A 189 -41.31 3.76 6.15
CA TYR A 189 -41.86 3.44 7.48
C TYR A 189 -40.87 3.78 8.60
N ILE A 190 -39.59 3.55 8.40
CA ILE A 190 -38.53 3.88 9.36
C ILE A 190 -37.35 4.49 8.57
N ILE A 191 -36.75 5.53 9.13
CA ILE A 191 -35.50 6.13 8.65
C ILE A 191 -34.46 5.92 9.75
N LEU A 192 -33.33 5.29 9.38
CA LEU A 192 -32.18 5.10 10.27
C LEU A 192 -30.99 5.84 9.71
N GLU A 193 -30.31 6.59 10.56
CA GLU A 193 -29.06 7.30 10.23
C GLU A 193 -27.93 6.78 11.11
N GLY A 194 -26.74 6.55 10.51
CA GLY A 194 -25.55 6.10 11.22
C GLY A 194 -24.27 6.65 10.60
N SER A 195 -23.28 6.92 11.43
CA SER A 195 -21.92 7.28 11.02
C SER A 195 -20.96 6.19 11.46
N TYR A 196 -20.10 5.72 10.55
CA TYR A 196 -19.16 4.63 10.77
C TYR A 196 -17.73 5.09 10.48
#